data_5ed8acb4a584b3199ee87f42116647de
#
_entry.id   5ed8acb4a584b3199ee87f42116647de
#
_cell.length_a   1.000
_cell.length_b   1.000
_cell.length_c   1.000
_cell.angle_alpha   90.00
_cell.angle_beta   90.00
_cell.angle_gamma   90.00
#
_symmetry.space_group_name_H-M   'P 1'
#
loop_
_entity.id
_entity.type
_entity.pdbx_description
1 polymer ?
#
loop_
_entity_poly.entity_id
_entity_poly.type
_entity_poly.pdbx_seq_one_letter_code
_entity_poly.pdbx_strand_id
1 'polypeptide(L)'
;MFRSRIPFLGFAFFGSQPWDKTAPTKPKLNNTEQYGYAKSQQLHFLPGAGDNTASNMGQVTAVRDSQLLDVFREEEYTLLEGRHIQPEDSFAVLLSKELTDKNGLSVGDSVTMYDLDTDSENTFTIVGIFGGTEGMTKDAMMADGIAANQGYIDGNSYQKMWNETTLELGSLDVYVDSAQRVQQVLEAIQALPQLRGKTFTYSTDTEQFDLISTPLSSLQRMMDAAVAGIAVTGAVLAALLLLLWTRGRKREVGIFLALGKGKGEILLQFFAENLLLA
;
A
#
# COMPACT_ATOMS: atom_id res chain seq x y z
N MET A 1 -3.84 -2.38 0.42
CA MET A 1 -2.76 -1.37 0.45
C MET A 1 -2.66 -0.80 -0.94
N PHE A 2 -2.80 0.52 -1.12
CA PHE A 2 -2.92 1.15 -2.44
C PHE A 2 -1.57 1.67 -2.88
N ARG A 3 -1.28 1.56 -4.18
CA ARG A 3 0.01 1.86 -4.78
C ARG A 3 -0.09 3.05 -5.72
N SER A 4 0.95 3.87 -5.73
CA SER A 4 1.20 4.85 -6.77
C SER A 4 2.63 4.64 -7.28
N ARG A 5 2.79 4.33 -8.56
CA ARG A 5 4.09 4.09 -9.18
C ARG A 5 4.54 5.31 -9.97
N ILE A 6 5.71 5.80 -9.64
CA ILE A 6 6.32 6.96 -10.28
C ILE A 6 7.68 6.52 -10.84
N PRO A 7 7.85 6.39 -12.16
CA PRO A 7 9.17 6.17 -12.75
C PRO A 7 9.99 7.47 -12.63
N PHE A 8 11.22 7.35 -12.15
CA PHE A 8 12.00 8.49 -11.72
C PHE A 8 13.44 8.47 -12.23
N LEU A 9 13.90 9.59 -12.74
CA LEU A 9 15.30 9.91 -13.03
C LEU A 9 15.85 10.80 -11.90
N GLY A 10 16.68 10.23 -11.07
CA GLY A 10 17.59 10.84 -10.11
C GLY A 10 17.04 11.73 -8.99
N PHE A 11 16.83 11.21 -7.75
CA PHE A 11 16.71 12.05 -6.55
C PHE A 11 17.08 11.38 -5.23
N ALA A 12 17.94 12.09 -4.46
CA ALA A 12 18.11 11.84 -3.04
C ALA A 12 16.85 12.32 -2.26
N PHE A 13 16.13 11.40 -1.69
CA PHE A 13 14.93 11.69 -0.90
C PHE A 13 15.19 11.42 0.58
N PHE A 14 16.07 12.22 1.20
CA PHE A 14 16.28 12.21 2.65
C PHE A 14 16.41 13.62 3.20
N GLY A 15 15.29 14.21 3.52
CA GLY A 15 15.19 15.44 4.28
C GLY A 15 13.75 15.61 4.73
N SER A 16 13.57 16.02 5.98
CA SER A 16 12.29 16.28 6.68
C SER A 16 11.08 16.42 5.76
N GLN A 17 10.33 15.33 5.61
CA GLN A 17 9.13 15.29 4.79
C GLN A 17 8.03 16.17 5.39
N PRO A 18 7.34 16.97 4.60
CA PRO A 18 6.22 17.79 5.07
C PRO A 18 4.93 16.96 5.25
N TRP A 19 5.06 15.74 5.77
CA TRP A 19 3.91 14.90 6.07
C TRP A 19 3.23 15.42 7.33
N ASP A 20 1.92 15.50 7.28
CA ASP A 20 1.11 15.84 8.44
C ASP A 20 1.44 14.88 9.60
N LYS A 21 1.99 15.43 10.67
CA LYS A 21 2.37 14.68 11.87
C LYS A 21 1.15 14.08 12.59
N THR A 22 -0.06 14.51 12.25
CA THR A 22 -1.32 14.00 12.81
C THR A 22 -1.88 12.82 12.04
N ALA A 23 -1.30 12.48 10.86
CA ALA A 23 -1.71 11.32 10.09
C ALA A 23 -1.35 10.02 10.84
N PRO A 24 -2.27 9.06 10.97
CA PRO A 24 -2.09 7.86 11.79
C PRO A 24 -0.96 6.95 11.30
N THR A 25 -0.60 6.99 10.02
CA THR A 25 0.50 6.20 9.44
C THR A 25 1.24 7.02 8.38
N LYS A 26 2.58 6.97 8.43
CA LYS A 26 3.42 7.52 7.35
C LYS A 26 3.33 6.59 6.14
N PRO A 27 3.28 7.13 4.90
CA PRO A 27 3.37 6.29 3.71
C PRO A 27 4.69 5.52 3.72
N LYS A 28 4.61 4.23 3.36
CA LYS A 28 5.80 3.42 3.15
C LYS A 28 6.29 3.67 1.72
N LEU A 29 7.57 3.91 1.59
CA LEU A 29 8.23 4.15 0.31
C LEU A 29 9.07 2.92 -0.03
N ASN A 30 8.95 2.45 -1.25
CA ASN A 30 9.85 1.47 -1.82
C ASN A 30 10.37 2.00 -3.15
N ASN A 31 11.66 1.84 -3.37
CA ASN A 31 12.30 2.12 -4.63
C ASN A 31 12.87 0.84 -5.17
N THR A 32 12.66 0.62 -6.44
CA THR A 32 13.24 -0.51 -7.16
C THR A 32 14.05 0.01 -8.33
N GLU A 33 15.22 -0.58 -8.51
CA GLU A 33 16.02 -0.38 -9.70
C GLU A 33 16.59 -1.71 -10.15
N GLN A 34 16.46 -2.01 -11.45
CA GLN A 34 17.03 -3.21 -12.04
C GLN A 34 18.45 -2.92 -12.45
N TYR A 35 19.35 -3.72 -11.94
CA TYR A 35 20.75 -3.64 -12.29
C TYR A 35 21.23 -4.85 -13.03
N GLY A 36 22.25 -4.54 -13.79
CA GLY A 36 22.91 -5.42 -14.68
C GLY A 36 23.32 -6.76 -14.10
N TYR A 37 23.77 -7.57 -14.96
CA TYR A 37 23.97 -8.99 -14.80
C TYR A 37 25.04 -9.28 -13.73
N ALA A 38 24.64 -9.88 -12.62
CA ALA A 38 25.57 -10.43 -11.66
C ALA A 38 26.20 -11.69 -12.24
N LYS A 39 27.48 -11.63 -12.57
CA LYS A 39 28.29 -12.78 -12.92
C LYS A 39 29.03 -13.25 -11.67
N SER A 40 28.96 -14.53 -11.35
CA SER A 40 29.72 -15.07 -10.22
C SER A 40 30.51 -16.30 -10.64
N GLN A 41 31.74 -16.42 -10.12
CA GLN A 41 32.51 -17.64 -10.24
C GLN A 41 32.07 -18.71 -9.22
N GLN A 42 31.42 -18.27 -8.15
CA GLN A 42 30.99 -19.16 -7.05
C GLN A 42 29.50 -19.52 -7.15
N LEU A 43 28.66 -18.68 -7.77
CA LEU A 43 27.24 -18.91 -7.92
C LEU A 43 26.93 -19.40 -9.34
N HIS A 44 26.52 -20.66 -9.43
CA HIS A 44 26.14 -21.30 -10.70
C HIS A 44 24.65 -21.08 -10.96
N PHE A 45 24.35 -20.25 -11.94
CA PHE A 45 22.97 -19.98 -12.37
C PHE A 45 22.34 -21.15 -13.14
N LEU A 46 21.01 -21.21 -13.20
CA LEU A 46 20.30 -22.16 -14.03
C LEU A 46 20.50 -21.77 -15.51
N PRO A 47 20.78 -22.74 -16.39
CA PRO A 47 21.03 -22.45 -17.80
C PRO A 47 19.72 -22.07 -18.53
N GLY A 48 19.79 -21.08 -19.41
CA GLY A 48 18.71 -20.77 -20.34
C GLY A 48 18.56 -21.82 -21.44
N ALA A 49 17.41 -21.85 -22.13
CA ALA A 49 17.13 -22.81 -23.20
C ALA A 49 18.05 -22.63 -24.42
N GLY A 50 18.59 -21.44 -24.64
CA GLY A 50 19.53 -21.12 -25.73
C GLY A 50 20.99 -21.18 -25.32
N ASP A 51 21.29 -21.47 -24.05
CA ASP A 51 22.64 -21.43 -23.50
C ASP A 51 23.43 -22.68 -23.85
N ASN A 52 24.34 -22.55 -24.75
CA ASN A 52 25.25 -23.65 -25.12
C ASN A 52 26.39 -23.85 -24.13
N THR A 53 26.71 -22.91 -23.28
CA THR A 53 27.72 -23.02 -22.22
C THR A 53 27.75 -21.78 -21.36
N ALA A 54 27.61 -21.93 -20.06
CA ALA A 54 28.25 -21.05 -19.08
C ALA A 54 27.97 -19.54 -19.16
N SER A 55 26.78 -19.12 -19.52
CA SER A 55 26.38 -17.78 -19.09
C SER A 55 26.09 -17.85 -17.58
N ASN A 56 27.14 -17.74 -16.81
CA ASN A 56 27.08 -17.70 -15.36
C ASN A 56 26.57 -16.29 -14.94
N MET A 57 25.38 -15.96 -15.43
CA MET A 57 24.79 -14.63 -15.32
C MET A 57 23.38 -14.72 -14.72
N GLY A 58 23.13 -13.87 -13.77
CA GLY A 58 21.80 -13.64 -13.19
C GLY A 58 21.49 -12.15 -13.13
N GLN A 59 20.29 -11.81 -12.75
CA GLN A 59 19.87 -10.44 -12.57
C GLN A 59 19.60 -10.16 -11.10
N VAL A 60 20.03 -9.01 -10.62
CA VAL A 60 19.69 -8.53 -9.28
C VAL A 60 18.92 -7.21 -9.37
N THR A 61 17.95 -7.06 -8.49
CA THR A 61 17.18 -5.83 -8.36
C THR A 61 17.48 -5.21 -7.00
N ALA A 62 17.97 -3.98 -6.99
CA ALA A 62 18.19 -3.25 -5.75
C ALA A 62 16.83 -2.75 -5.23
N VAL A 63 16.56 -3.02 -3.96
CA VAL A 63 15.30 -2.67 -3.30
C VAL A 63 15.56 -2.09 -1.93
N ARG A 64 14.69 -1.21 -1.49
CA ARG A 64 14.74 -0.69 -0.12
C ARG A 64 14.11 -1.65 0.88
N ASP A 65 12.97 -2.23 0.51
CA ASP A 65 12.21 -3.18 1.33
C ASP A 65 11.59 -4.21 0.40
N SER A 66 12.11 -5.44 0.42
CA SER A 66 11.61 -6.49 -0.47
C SER A 66 10.21 -6.98 -0.11
N GLN A 67 9.74 -6.78 1.12
CA GLN A 67 8.37 -7.14 1.52
C GLN A 67 7.32 -6.30 0.77
N LEU A 68 7.70 -5.11 0.29
CA LEU A 68 6.80 -4.22 -0.42
C LEU A 68 6.73 -4.48 -1.93
N LEU A 69 7.54 -5.39 -2.46
CA LEU A 69 7.46 -5.77 -3.87
C LEU A 69 6.14 -6.49 -4.17
N ASP A 70 5.57 -6.24 -5.33
CA ASP A 70 4.30 -6.84 -5.74
C ASP A 70 4.38 -8.36 -5.74
N VAL A 71 5.46 -8.92 -6.24
CA VAL A 71 5.68 -10.38 -6.28
C VAL A 71 5.57 -11.05 -4.92
N PHE A 72 5.93 -10.35 -3.83
CA PHE A 72 5.75 -10.86 -2.46
C PHE A 72 4.41 -10.49 -1.86
N ARG A 73 3.82 -9.37 -2.26
CA ARG A 73 2.52 -8.91 -1.75
C ARG A 73 1.34 -9.64 -2.38
N GLU A 74 1.47 -10.02 -3.64
CA GLU A 74 0.47 -10.79 -4.40
C GLU A 74 0.67 -12.30 -4.23
N GLU A 75 1.58 -12.70 -3.33
CA GLU A 75 1.89 -14.10 -3.01
C GLU A 75 2.41 -14.92 -4.21
N GLU A 76 2.89 -14.25 -5.26
CA GLU A 76 3.57 -14.91 -6.37
C GLU A 76 4.87 -15.54 -5.89
N TYR A 77 5.63 -14.80 -5.06
CA TYR A 77 6.80 -15.31 -4.34
C TYR A 77 6.53 -15.35 -2.83
N THR A 78 7.05 -16.37 -2.18
CA THR A 78 6.91 -16.55 -0.73
C THR A 78 8.28 -16.63 -0.07
N LEU A 79 8.49 -15.88 1.00
CA LEU A 79 9.70 -16.01 1.82
C LEU A 79 9.64 -17.35 2.57
N LEU A 80 10.61 -18.23 2.31
CA LEU A 80 10.69 -19.57 2.88
C LEU A 80 11.58 -19.62 4.12
N GLU A 81 12.73 -18.93 4.07
CA GLU A 81 13.72 -18.92 5.15
C GLU A 81 14.31 -17.51 5.32
N GLY A 82 14.73 -17.20 6.54
CA GLY A 82 15.35 -15.92 6.87
C GLY A 82 14.37 -14.75 6.93
N ARG A 83 14.73 -13.62 6.34
CA ARG A 83 13.95 -12.39 6.38
C ARG A 83 14.02 -11.61 5.06
N HIS A 84 13.09 -10.71 4.90
CA HIS A 84 13.13 -9.71 3.81
C HIS A 84 14.28 -8.71 3.98
N ILE A 85 14.71 -8.13 2.87
CA ILE A 85 15.62 -6.98 2.85
C ILE A 85 14.92 -5.80 3.51
N GLN A 86 15.67 -5.07 4.34
CA GLN A 86 15.21 -3.92 5.09
C GLN A 86 15.98 -2.65 4.70
N PRO A 87 15.42 -1.46 4.94
CA PRO A 87 16.05 -0.19 4.55
C PRO A 87 17.45 0.05 5.12
N GLU A 88 17.79 -0.59 6.24
CA GLU A 88 19.05 -0.44 6.97
C GLU A 88 20.14 -1.44 6.52
N ASP A 89 19.75 -2.41 5.69
CA ASP A 89 20.69 -3.45 5.23
C ASP A 89 21.80 -2.90 4.37
N SER A 90 22.93 -3.62 4.40
CA SER A 90 24.11 -3.36 3.59
C SER A 90 24.78 -4.67 3.22
N PHE A 91 25.00 -4.90 1.93
CA PHE A 91 25.50 -6.13 1.36
C PHE A 91 24.66 -7.36 1.76
N ALA A 92 23.34 -7.18 1.70
CA ALA A 92 22.34 -8.22 1.91
C ALA A 92 21.77 -8.66 0.56
N VAL A 93 21.53 -9.96 0.43
CA VAL A 93 20.88 -10.53 -0.76
C VAL A 93 19.78 -11.50 -0.39
N LEU A 94 18.71 -11.50 -1.18
CA LEU A 94 17.60 -12.43 -1.16
C LEU A 94 17.65 -13.24 -2.45
N LEU A 95 17.75 -14.56 -2.35
CA LEU A 95 17.91 -15.48 -3.48
C LEU A 95 16.75 -16.50 -3.54
N SER A 96 16.52 -17.05 -4.73
CA SER A 96 15.52 -18.10 -4.91
C SER A 96 15.98 -19.42 -4.28
N LYS A 97 15.00 -20.23 -3.89
CA LYS A 97 15.23 -21.61 -3.38
C LYS A 97 15.94 -22.49 -4.41
N GLU A 98 15.51 -22.40 -5.67
CA GLU A 98 16.13 -23.21 -6.75
C GLU A 98 17.62 -22.87 -6.93
N LEU A 99 17.97 -21.58 -6.85
CA LEU A 99 19.36 -21.15 -6.99
C LEU A 99 20.20 -21.53 -5.78
N THR A 100 19.67 -21.36 -4.57
CA THR A 100 20.37 -21.74 -3.33
C THR A 100 20.56 -23.24 -3.22
N ASP A 101 19.53 -24.05 -3.54
CA ASP A 101 19.64 -25.53 -3.55
C ASP A 101 20.70 -26.02 -4.56
N LYS A 102 20.71 -25.43 -5.76
CA LYS A 102 21.69 -25.79 -6.79
C LYS A 102 23.12 -25.55 -6.33
N ASN A 103 23.34 -24.53 -5.52
CA ASN A 103 24.68 -24.13 -5.06
C ASN A 103 25.00 -24.60 -3.64
N GLY A 104 24.08 -25.29 -2.95
CA GLY A 104 24.27 -25.75 -1.57
C GLY A 104 24.41 -24.60 -0.57
N LEU A 105 23.69 -23.51 -0.79
CA LEU A 105 23.73 -22.29 0.02
C LEU A 105 22.54 -22.19 0.98
N SER A 106 22.78 -21.54 2.11
CA SER A 106 21.81 -21.34 3.18
C SER A 106 21.79 -19.87 3.64
N VAL A 107 20.77 -19.50 4.40
CA VAL A 107 20.70 -18.18 5.04
C VAL A 107 21.92 -17.99 5.96
N GLY A 108 22.60 -16.85 5.83
CA GLY A 108 23.83 -16.51 6.54
C GLY A 108 25.11 -16.79 5.75
N ASP A 109 25.05 -17.54 4.67
CA ASP A 109 26.20 -17.75 3.79
C ASP A 109 26.51 -16.48 3.00
N SER A 110 27.77 -16.38 2.55
CA SER A 110 28.24 -15.27 1.74
C SER A 110 28.39 -15.69 0.29
N VAL A 111 27.93 -14.85 -0.61
CA VAL A 111 28.09 -14.99 -2.06
C VAL A 111 28.82 -13.78 -2.64
N THR A 112 29.81 -14.03 -3.48
CA THR A 112 30.51 -12.97 -4.20
C THR A 112 29.93 -12.86 -5.60
N MET A 113 29.49 -11.68 -5.95
CA MET A 113 28.92 -11.32 -7.25
C MET A 113 29.84 -10.29 -7.92
N TYR A 114 30.07 -10.49 -9.21
CA TYR A 114 30.81 -9.57 -10.05
C TYR A 114 29.82 -8.70 -10.83
N ASP A 115 29.98 -7.41 -10.72
CA ASP A 115 29.21 -6.43 -11.47
C ASP A 115 29.96 -6.08 -12.76
N LEU A 116 29.30 -6.31 -13.91
CA LEU A 116 29.88 -6.03 -15.24
C LEU A 116 29.99 -4.55 -15.55
N ASP A 117 29.14 -3.72 -14.97
CA ASP A 117 29.10 -2.30 -15.26
C ASP A 117 30.16 -1.53 -14.48
N THR A 118 30.41 -1.93 -13.23
CA THR A 118 31.41 -1.31 -12.36
C THR A 118 32.76 -2.02 -12.35
N ASP A 119 32.86 -3.18 -13.02
CA ASP A 119 34.05 -4.04 -13.03
C ASP A 119 34.54 -4.37 -11.60
N SER A 120 33.61 -4.64 -10.71
CA SER A 120 33.90 -4.84 -9.28
C SER A 120 33.30 -6.14 -8.73
N GLU A 121 34.01 -6.75 -7.78
CA GLU A 121 33.51 -7.88 -7.00
C GLU A 121 32.95 -7.39 -5.65
N ASN A 122 31.77 -7.84 -5.30
CA ASN A 122 31.14 -7.50 -4.05
C ASN A 122 30.57 -8.76 -3.38
N THR A 123 30.82 -8.86 -2.07
CA THR A 123 30.34 -10.02 -1.29
C THR A 123 29.10 -9.63 -0.51
N PHE A 124 28.05 -10.41 -0.72
CA PHE A 124 26.74 -10.25 -0.07
C PHE A 124 26.48 -11.39 0.91
N THR A 125 25.76 -11.12 1.97
CA THR A 125 25.24 -12.14 2.89
C THR A 125 23.82 -12.50 2.49
N ILE A 126 23.52 -13.79 2.39
CA ILE A 126 22.14 -14.28 2.14
C ILE A 126 21.30 -14.04 3.39
N VAL A 127 20.36 -13.11 3.34
CA VAL A 127 19.49 -12.77 4.47
C VAL A 127 18.17 -13.50 4.41
N GLY A 128 17.78 -14.03 3.25
CA GLY A 128 16.58 -14.81 3.08
C GLY A 128 16.55 -15.57 1.77
N ILE A 129 15.69 -16.58 1.74
CA ILE A 129 15.45 -17.47 0.60
C ILE A 129 13.97 -17.45 0.29
N PHE A 130 13.61 -17.23 -0.98
CA PHE A 130 12.24 -17.20 -1.45
C PHE A 130 11.94 -18.34 -2.44
N GLY A 131 10.68 -18.77 -2.48
CA GLY A 131 10.13 -19.72 -3.44
C GLY A 131 9.05 -19.08 -4.30
N GLY A 132 8.48 -19.88 -5.21
CA GLY A 132 7.47 -19.45 -6.16
C GLY A 132 8.01 -19.24 -7.57
N THR A 133 9.31 -19.52 -7.78
CA THR A 133 9.97 -19.42 -9.09
C THR A 133 9.91 -20.71 -9.89
N GLU A 134 9.44 -21.81 -9.29
CA GLU A 134 9.46 -23.16 -9.88
C GLU A 134 8.64 -23.21 -11.18
N GLY A 135 9.35 -23.48 -12.26
CA GLY A 135 8.74 -23.54 -13.60
C GLY A 135 8.50 -22.22 -14.29
N MET A 136 8.70 -21.09 -13.62
CA MET A 136 8.62 -19.79 -14.26
C MET A 136 9.79 -19.58 -15.22
N THR A 137 9.47 -19.10 -16.42
CA THR A 137 10.45 -18.70 -17.43
C THR A 137 11.51 -19.76 -17.75
N LYS A 138 11.22 -21.08 -17.56
CA LYS A 138 12.15 -22.18 -17.90
C LYS A 138 12.60 -22.17 -19.35
N ASP A 139 11.77 -21.63 -20.25
CA ASP A 139 12.04 -21.54 -21.67
C ASP A 139 12.72 -20.20 -22.04
N ALA A 140 13.18 -19.43 -21.05
CA ALA A 140 13.96 -18.23 -21.31
C ALA A 140 15.22 -18.56 -22.11
N MET A 141 15.49 -17.80 -23.16
CA MET A 141 16.64 -18.03 -24.05
C MET A 141 17.96 -17.85 -23.30
N MET A 142 18.03 -16.93 -22.36
CA MET A 142 19.20 -16.59 -21.56
C MET A 142 18.96 -16.87 -20.09
N ALA A 143 20.02 -17.14 -19.35
CA ALA A 143 19.96 -17.46 -17.92
C ALA A 143 19.40 -16.31 -17.07
N ASP A 144 19.70 -15.08 -17.42
CA ASP A 144 19.18 -13.87 -16.76
C ASP A 144 17.67 -13.69 -16.88
N GLY A 145 17.06 -14.27 -17.91
CA GLY A 145 15.60 -14.28 -18.08
C GLY A 145 14.87 -15.29 -17.19
N ILE A 146 15.58 -16.22 -16.53
CA ILE A 146 15.00 -17.22 -15.65
C ILE A 146 14.66 -16.59 -14.29
N ALA A 147 13.41 -16.70 -13.84
CA ALA A 147 12.96 -16.13 -12.58
C ALA A 147 13.78 -16.60 -11.36
N ALA A 148 14.19 -17.87 -11.35
CA ALA A 148 15.01 -18.41 -10.29
C ALA A 148 16.44 -17.83 -10.24
N ASN A 149 16.94 -17.26 -11.32
CA ASN A 149 18.25 -16.60 -11.37
C ASN A 149 18.18 -15.10 -11.01
N GLN A 150 16.99 -14.61 -10.72
CA GLN A 150 16.80 -13.25 -10.23
C GLN A 150 16.96 -13.20 -8.73
N GLY A 151 17.62 -12.16 -8.24
CA GLY A 151 17.81 -11.91 -6.81
C GLY A 151 17.45 -10.48 -6.45
N TYR A 152 17.40 -10.19 -5.16
CA TYR A 152 17.19 -8.84 -4.65
C TYR A 152 18.33 -8.46 -3.74
N ILE A 153 18.86 -7.26 -3.89
CA ILE A 153 19.90 -6.68 -3.03
C ILE A 153 19.39 -5.42 -2.36
N ASP A 154 20.03 -5.00 -1.30
CA ASP A 154 19.69 -3.75 -0.64
C ASP A 154 20.18 -2.52 -1.42
N GLY A 155 19.42 -1.43 -1.37
CA GLY A 155 19.72 -0.19 -2.08
C GLY A 155 20.98 0.55 -1.58
N ASN A 156 21.38 0.33 -0.31
CA ASN A 156 22.58 0.98 0.23
C ASN A 156 23.86 0.38 -0.36
N SER A 157 23.85 -0.92 -0.65
CA SER A 157 24.96 -1.61 -1.31
C SER A 157 25.14 -1.10 -2.72
N TYR A 158 24.04 -0.94 -3.44
CA TYR A 158 24.08 -0.36 -4.76
C TYR A 158 24.76 1.01 -4.78
N GLN A 159 24.35 1.93 -3.90
CA GLN A 159 24.99 3.25 -3.80
C GLN A 159 26.50 3.16 -3.55
N LYS A 160 26.94 2.19 -2.73
CA LYS A 160 28.36 1.99 -2.45
C LYS A 160 29.12 1.43 -3.64
N MET A 161 28.51 0.48 -4.35
CA MET A 161 29.14 -0.15 -5.54
C MET A 161 29.36 0.87 -6.66
N TRP A 162 28.39 1.77 -6.87
CA TRP A 162 28.46 2.78 -7.92
C TRP A 162 29.11 4.10 -7.46
N ASN A 163 29.53 4.17 -6.19
CA ASN A 163 30.10 5.37 -5.58
C ASN A 163 29.21 6.62 -5.78
N GLU A 164 27.91 6.41 -5.72
CA GLU A 164 26.92 7.47 -5.93
C GLU A 164 26.50 8.13 -4.62
N THR A 165 26.53 9.46 -4.62
CA THR A 165 26.03 10.25 -3.49
C THR A 165 24.51 10.41 -3.54
N THR A 166 23.91 10.17 -4.70
CA THR A 166 22.48 10.29 -4.95
C THR A 166 21.97 9.02 -5.60
N LEU A 167 20.96 8.40 -5.02
CA LEU A 167 20.30 7.25 -5.62
C LEU A 167 19.48 7.70 -6.83
N GLU A 168 19.84 7.22 -8.01
CA GLU A 168 18.97 7.29 -9.16
C GLU A 168 17.90 6.20 -9.02
N LEU A 169 16.63 6.57 -9.13
CA LEU A 169 15.53 5.64 -8.94
C LEU A 169 14.90 5.30 -10.28
N GLY A 170 14.84 4.04 -10.64
CA GLY A 170 14.07 3.55 -11.80
C GLY A 170 12.58 3.74 -11.56
N SER A 171 12.13 3.41 -10.36
CA SER A 171 10.75 3.66 -9.93
C SER A 171 10.64 3.91 -8.43
N LEU A 172 9.64 4.66 -8.03
CA LEU A 172 9.28 4.89 -6.64
C LEU A 172 7.85 4.42 -6.40
N ASP A 173 7.69 3.42 -5.56
CA ASP A 173 6.39 2.94 -5.14
C ASP A 173 6.03 3.55 -3.77
N VAL A 174 4.83 4.12 -3.69
CA VAL A 174 4.34 4.78 -2.48
C VAL A 174 3.11 4.04 -1.99
N TYR A 175 3.19 3.45 -0.81
CA TYR A 175 2.11 2.68 -0.22
C TYR A 175 1.42 3.49 0.87
N VAL A 176 0.12 3.60 0.78
CA VAL A 176 -0.73 4.28 1.75
C VAL A 176 -1.73 3.31 2.37
N ASP A 177 -2.17 3.60 3.56
CA ASP A 177 -3.09 2.77 4.34
C ASP A 177 -4.54 2.84 3.86
N SER A 178 -4.90 3.85 3.09
CA SER A 178 -6.27 4.02 2.61
C SER A 178 -6.31 4.66 1.23
N ALA A 179 -7.26 4.22 0.39
CA ALA A 179 -7.46 4.74 -0.96
C ALA A 179 -7.81 6.23 -0.98
N GLN A 180 -8.54 6.70 0.02
CA GLN A 180 -8.92 8.12 0.12
C GLN A 180 -7.71 9.04 0.29
N ARG A 181 -6.59 8.52 0.81
CA ARG A 181 -5.35 9.27 1.01
C ARG A 181 -4.43 9.27 -0.22
N VAL A 182 -4.66 8.39 -1.19
CA VAL A 182 -3.82 8.29 -2.40
C VAL A 182 -3.73 9.64 -3.11
N GLN A 183 -4.86 10.29 -3.35
CA GLN A 183 -4.90 11.58 -4.03
C GLN A 183 -4.18 12.67 -3.24
N GLN A 184 -4.39 12.73 -1.93
CA GLN A 184 -3.73 13.70 -1.06
C GLN A 184 -2.21 13.52 -1.04
N VAL A 185 -1.73 12.26 -0.99
CA VAL A 185 -0.30 11.95 -1.02
C VAL A 185 0.29 12.27 -2.39
N LEU A 186 -0.42 11.98 -3.48
CA LEU A 186 -0.01 12.33 -4.83
C LEU A 186 0.17 13.85 -5.00
N GLU A 187 -0.80 14.64 -4.55
CA GLU A 187 -0.72 16.11 -4.57
C GLU A 187 0.46 16.63 -3.75
N ALA A 188 0.70 16.03 -2.57
CA ALA A 188 1.85 16.39 -1.73
C ALA A 188 3.18 16.07 -2.41
N ILE A 189 3.28 14.94 -3.11
CA ILE A 189 4.48 14.55 -3.89
C ILE A 189 4.69 15.55 -5.04
N GLN A 190 3.65 15.86 -5.81
CA GLN A 190 3.72 16.81 -6.93
C GLN A 190 4.12 18.22 -6.49
N ALA A 191 3.76 18.60 -5.27
CA ALA A 191 4.09 19.92 -4.70
C ALA A 191 5.56 20.03 -4.25
N LEU A 192 6.32 18.92 -4.22
CA LEU A 192 7.71 18.93 -3.75
C LEU A 192 8.58 19.82 -4.63
N PRO A 193 9.37 20.72 -4.02
CA PRO A 193 10.24 21.65 -4.77
C PRO A 193 11.25 20.92 -5.68
N GLN A 194 11.70 19.73 -5.26
CA GLN A 194 12.66 18.89 -5.97
C GLN A 194 12.11 18.35 -7.30
N LEU A 195 10.79 18.26 -7.43
CA LEU A 195 10.10 17.77 -8.62
C LEU A 195 9.70 18.87 -9.60
N ARG A 196 9.86 20.14 -9.21
CA ARG A 196 9.48 21.26 -10.08
C ARG A 196 10.28 21.25 -11.38
N GLY A 197 9.57 21.28 -12.50
CA GLY A 197 10.17 21.30 -13.84
C GLY A 197 10.63 19.94 -14.37
N LYS A 198 10.32 18.84 -13.65
CA LYS A 198 10.57 17.49 -14.14
C LYS A 198 9.29 16.82 -14.59
N THR A 199 9.39 16.07 -15.67
CA THR A 199 8.27 15.26 -16.18
C THR A 199 8.40 13.86 -15.59
N PHE A 200 7.37 13.39 -14.91
CA PHE A 200 7.27 12.03 -14.41
C PHE A 200 5.88 11.46 -14.72
N THR A 201 5.84 10.17 -14.94
CA THR A 201 4.58 9.44 -15.12
C THR A 201 4.22 8.83 -13.77
N TYR A 202 2.96 8.95 -13.39
CA TYR A 202 2.45 8.28 -12.20
C TYR A 202 1.27 7.39 -12.57
N SER A 203 1.14 6.30 -11.86
CA SER A 203 -0.02 5.44 -11.93
C SER A 203 -0.53 5.20 -10.50
N THR A 204 -1.83 5.17 -10.33
CA THR A 204 -2.46 4.88 -9.04
C THR A 204 -3.24 3.58 -9.17
N ASP A 205 -2.95 2.62 -8.31
CA ASP A 205 -3.69 1.36 -8.26
C ASP A 205 -4.92 1.53 -7.34
N THR A 206 -5.90 2.28 -7.83
CA THR A 206 -7.18 2.49 -7.14
C THR A 206 -8.35 1.83 -7.88
N GLU A 207 -8.10 1.19 -9.01
CA GLU A 207 -9.16 0.69 -9.89
C GLU A 207 -10.05 -0.35 -9.20
N GLN A 208 -9.47 -1.29 -8.48
CA GLN A 208 -10.23 -2.28 -7.70
C GLN A 208 -11.00 -1.65 -6.54
N PHE A 209 -10.44 -0.62 -5.92
CA PHE A 209 -11.13 0.12 -4.86
C PHE A 209 -12.32 0.90 -5.42
N ASP A 210 -12.18 1.55 -6.57
CA ASP A 210 -13.24 2.34 -7.19
C ASP A 210 -14.41 1.44 -7.63
N LEU A 211 -14.13 0.22 -8.08
CA LEU A 211 -15.14 -0.79 -8.40
C LEU A 211 -15.98 -1.20 -7.20
N ILE A 212 -15.43 -1.18 -5.98
CA ILE A 212 -16.11 -1.58 -4.75
C ILE A 212 -16.69 -0.36 -4.02
N SER A 213 -15.97 0.74 -3.97
CA SER A 213 -16.35 1.93 -3.21
C SER A 213 -17.54 2.67 -3.78
N THR A 214 -17.69 2.69 -5.12
CA THR A 214 -18.81 3.33 -5.79
C THR A 214 -20.16 2.69 -5.44
N PRO A 215 -20.35 1.35 -5.53
CA PRO A 215 -21.57 0.69 -5.07
C PRO A 215 -21.79 0.87 -3.56
N LEU A 216 -20.74 0.79 -2.75
CA LEU A 216 -20.83 0.92 -1.30
C LEU A 216 -21.31 2.31 -0.87
N SER A 217 -20.79 3.35 -1.50
CA SER A 217 -21.23 4.74 -1.24
C SER A 217 -22.66 5.00 -1.66
N SER A 218 -23.14 4.35 -2.71
CA SER A 218 -24.54 4.44 -3.13
C SER A 218 -25.47 3.70 -2.16
N LEU A 219 -25.07 2.54 -1.65
CA LEU A 219 -25.79 1.83 -0.58
C LEU A 219 -25.89 2.68 0.69
N GLN A 220 -24.79 3.33 1.09
CA GLN A 220 -24.79 4.20 2.27
C GLN A 220 -25.76 5.38 2.11
N ARG A 221 -25.80 6.04 0.95
CA ARG A 221 -26.79 7.09 0.66
C ARG A 221 -28.22 6.58 0.70
N MET A 222 -28.47 5.37 0.20
CA MET A 222 -29.80 4.75 0.26
C MET A 222 -30.20 4.44 1.72
N MET A 223 -29.27 3.96 2.53
CA MET A 223 -29.51 3.73 3.96
C MET A 223 -29.80 5.04 4.70
N ASP A 224 -29.03 6.09 4.46
CA ASP A 224 -29.22 7.39 5.07
C ASP A 224 -30.61 7.99 4.68
N ALA A 225 -31.01 7.85 3.42
CA ALA A 225 -32.32 8.27 2.95
C ALA A 225 -33.46 7.45 3.60
N ALA A 226 -33.27 6.14 3.77
CA ALA A 226 -34.25 5.28 4.45
C ALA A 226 -34.40 5.65 5.93
N VAL A 227 -33.30 5.88 6.64
CA VAL A 227 -33.30 6.32 8.04
C VAL A 227 -34.01 7.68 8.18
N ALA A 228 -33.72 8.63 7.30
CA ALA A 228 -34.40 9.92 7.28
C ALA A 228 -35.89 9.77 7.01
N GLY A 229 -36.29 8.90 6.07
CA GLY A 229 -37.71 8.59 5.78
C GLY A 229 -38.45 8.01 6.99
N ILE A 230 -37.84 7.06 7.70
CA ILE A 230 -38.38 6.48 8.92
C ILE A 230 -38.54 7.54 10.02
N ALA A 231 -37.52 8.39 10.19
CA ALA A 231 -37.56 9.46 11.19
C ALA A 231 -38.71 10.47 10.91
N VAL A 232 -38.89 10.88 9.65
CA VAL A 232 -39.96 11.78 9.25
C VAL A 232 -41.35 11.12 9.47
N THR A 233 -41.48 9.88 9.04
CA THR A 233 -42.78 9.12 9.21
C THR A 233 -43.09 8.94 10.68
N GLY A 234 -42.12 8.59 11.51
CA GLY A 234 -42.28 8.50 12.95
C GLY A 234 -42.68 9.82 13.60
N ALA A 235 -42.08 10.93 13.20
CA ALA A 235 -42.47 12.26 13.69
C ALA A 235 -43.88 12.65 13.30
N VAL A 236 -44.33 12.35 12.07
CA VAL A 236 -45.71 12.59 11.62
C VAL A 236 -46.71 11.75 12.41
N LEU A 237 -46.41 10.46 12.61
CA LEU A 237 -47.28 9.57 13.42
C LEU A 237 -47.38 10.05 14.87
N ALA A 238 -46.27 10.45 15.49
CA ALA A 238 -46.23 11.01 16.83
C ALA A 238 -47.05 12.29 16.92
N ALA A 239 -46.97 13.19 15.94
CA ALA A 239 -47.76 14.41 15.88
C ALA A 239 -49.28 14.12 15.75
N LEU A 240 -49.62 13.12 14.92
CA LEU A 240 -51.05 12.71 14.77
C LEU A 240 -51.61 12.10 16.05
N LEU A 241 -50.82 11.27 16.73
CA LEU A 241 -51.22 10.70 18.04
C LEU A 241 -51.42 11.79 19.09
N LEU A 242 -50.52 12.77 19.16
CA LEU A 242 -50.66 13.95 20.05
C LEU A 242 -51.90 14.75 19.72
N LEU A 243 -52.22 14.95 18.44
CA LEU A 243 -53.44 15.64 18.00
C LEU A 243 -54.70 14.90 18.39
N LEU A 244 -54.73 13.57 18.23
CA LEU A 244 -55.85 12.73 18.64
C LEU A 244 -56.04 12.74 20.16
N TRP A 245 -54.98 12.69 20.91
CA TRP A 245 -54.98 12.70 22.36
C TRP A 245 -55.46 14.05 22.93
N THR A 246 -54.98 15.16 22.38
CA THR A 246 -55.45 16.50 22.77
C THR A 246 -56.90 16.73 22.43
N ARG A 247 -57.44 16.12 21.35
CA ARG A 247 -58.88 16.15 21.05
C ARG A 247 -59.75 15.50 22.14
N GLY A 248 -59.27 14.39 22.75
CA GLY A 248 -59.99 13.73 23.84
C GLY A 248 -60.01 14.56 25.14
N ARG A 249 -58.99 15.41 25.35
CA ARG A 249 -58.85 16.20 26.60
C ARG A 249 -59.22 17.69 26.45
N LYS A 250 -60.10 18.04 25.53
CA LYS A 250 -60.55 19.43 25.30
C LYS A 250 -61.01 20.18 26.54
N ARG A 251 -61.65 19.47 27.47
CA ARG A 251 -62.10 20.03 28.75
C ARG A 251 -60.98 20.44 29.67
N GLU A 252 -59.96 19.63 29.78
CA GLU A 252 -58.75 19.90 30.59
C GLU A 252 -57.99 21.11 30.02
N VAL A 253 -57.77 21.14 28.69
CA VAL A 253 -57.16 22.26 28.00
C VAL A 253 -57.90 23.56 28.24
N GLY A 254 -59.26 23.49 28.21
CA GLY A 254 -60.12 24.67 28.50
C GLY A 254 -59.97 25.18 29.93
N ILE A 255 -59.83 24.29 30.90
CA ILE A 255 -59.59 24.65 32.31
C ILE A 255 -58.20 25.32 32.49
N PHE A 256 -57.15 24.77 31.88
CA PHE A 256 -55.82 25.37 31.96
C PHE A 256 -55.75 26.76 31.28
N LEU A 257 -56.43 26.94 30.16
CA LEU A 257 -56.55 28.25 29.51
C LEU A 257 -57.32 29.27 30.37
N ALA A 258 -58.42 28.83 31.05
CA ALA A 258 -59.16 29.66 31.96
C ALA A 258 -58.37 30.09 33.20
N LEU A 259 -57.40 29.27 33.63
CA LEU A 259 -56.43 29.56 34.70
C LEU A 259 -55.26 30.41 34.23
N GLY A 260 -55.25 30.90 32.97
CA GLY A 260 -54.25 31.81 32.45
C GLY A 260 -52.95 31.15 31.99
N LYS A 261 -52.88 29.82 31.90
CA LYS A 261 -51.69 29.16 31.36
C LYS A 261 -51.54 29.39 29.85
N GLY A 262 -50.29 29.65 29.42
CA GLY A 262 -49.98 29.85 28.01
C GLY A 262 -50.11 28.59 27.16
N LYS A 263 -50.53 28.74 25.90
CA LYS A 263 -50.73 27.61 24.97
C LYS A 263 -49.46 26.74 24.81
N GLY A 264 -48.29 27.36 24.89
CA GLY A 264 -46.99 26.65 24.81
C GLY A 264 -46.69 25.80 26.04
N GLU A 265 -47.05 26.27 27.25
CA GLU A 265 -46.88 25.53 28.49
C GLU A 265 -47.77 24.29 28.54
N ILE A 266 -48.99 24.41 28.06
CA ILE A 266 -49.94 23.29 27.98
C ILE A 266 -49.42 22.22 27.00
N LEU A 267 -48.89 22.63 25.83
CA LEU A 267 -48.32 21.72 24.87
C LEU A 267 -47.07 21.01 25.43
N LEU A 268 -46.20 21.73 26.12
CA LEU A 268 -44.97 21.19 26.74
C LEU A 268 -45.31 20.18 27.84
N GLN A 269 -46.34 20.47 28.64
CA GLN A 269 -46.83 19.58 29.70
C GLN A 269 -47.37 18.26 29.10
N PHE A 270 -48.16 18.31 28.07
CA PHE A 270 -48.67 17.11 27.39
C PHE A 270 -47.55 16.34 26.69
N PHE A 271 -46.56 17.02 26.15
CA PHE A 271 -45.40 16.37 25.57
C PHE A 271 -44.56 15.64 26.64
N ALA A 272 -44.34 16.28 27.78
CA ALA A 272 -43.63 15.68 28.90
C ALA A 272 -44.36 14.46 29.51
N GLU A 273 -45.70 14.54 29.65
CA GLU A 273 -46.51 13.42 30.11
C GLU A 273 -46.38 12.21 29.15
N ASN A 274 -46.40 12.45 27.85
CA ASN A 274 -46.25 11.36 26.87
C ASN A 274 -44.86 10.76 26.86
N LEU A 275 -43.80 11.58 27.09
CA LEU A 275 -42.42 11.10 27.17
C LEU A 275 -42.15 10.25 28.42
N LEU A 276 -42.90 10.51 29.50
CA LEU A 276 -42.82 9.73 30.76
C LEU A 276 -43.61 8.41 30.70
N LEU A 277 -44.55 8.29 29.78
CA LEU A 277 -45.39 7.10 29.62
C LEU A 277 -44.92 6.15 28.51
N ALA A 278 -43.97 6.59 27.66
CA ALA A 278 -43.32 5.81 26.61
C ALA A 278 -42.02 5.13 27.12
#